data_1dde60fb798a937dff1fb3fe1a9a51f2
#
_entry.id   1dde60fb798a937dff1fb3fe1a9a51f2
#
_cell.length_a   1.000
_cell.length_b   1.000
_cell.length_c   1.000
_cell.angle_alpha   90.00
_cell.angle_beta   90.00
_cell.angle_gamma   90.00
#
_symmetry.space_group_name_H-M   'P 1'
#
loop_
_entity.id
_entity.type
_entity.pdbx_description
1 polymer ?
#
loop_
_entity_poly.entity_id
_entity_poly.type
_entity_poly.pdbx_seq_one_letter_code
_entity_poly.pdbx_strand_id
1 'polypeptide(L)'
;ALSAFSAAALVAYLLNLNVEVMFPILLLAAIILLIRSSIVHRKKTQEMASEDRLTKTESSSVQGVIIESATNIANVLKRGKKIYTAAFTGLSQQDLEALKKNKKQIVKLSDEVDDLRDNVFYFIKNLDESSVGASNFYIQILGYLQDMTQSLTYINKVSHKHVNNNHKKLKFNQIKELSQINDSIEVLFSDAMLAFKAQSFEKIDAIIEQKNEIAAILKYNIDVQVKRTRDEESSPKNTTLYFSLLLETKDLLNATTGLLEEYYTAYDSSVKPATVSEESE
;
A
#
# COMPACT_ATOMS: atom_id res chain seq x y z
N ALA A 1 -0.84 -31.21 28.85
CA ALA A 1 -0.20 -31.92 29.99
C ALA A 1 0.90 -32.87 29.51
N LEU A 2 0.69 -33.70 28.49
CA LEU A 2 1.70 -34.64 27.97
C LEU A 2 2.97 -33.94 27.40
N SER A 3 2.82 -32.79 26.75
CA SER A 3 3.93 -32.02 26.20
C SER A 3 4.81 -31.34 27.27
N ALA A 4 4.21 -30.94 28.39
CA ALA A 4 4.95 -30.35 29.49
C ALA A 4 5.75 -31.41 30.28
N PHE A 5 5.18 -32.61 30.42
CA PHE A 5 5.85 -33.73 31.10
C PHE A 5 7.05 -34.25 30.29
N SER A 6 6.91 -34.33 28.95
CA SER A 6 8.01 -34.73 28.09
C SER A 6 9.16 -33.72 28.06
N ALA A 7 8.82 -32.41 28.12
CA ALA A 7 9.84 -31.36 28.20
C ALA A 7 10.59 -31.37 29.55
N ALA A 8 9.87 -31.58 30.65
CA ALA A 8 10.48 -31.68 31.98
C ALA A 8 11.40 -32.92 32.10
N ALA A 9 10.99 -34.09 31.56
CA ALA A 9 11.80 -35.30 31.54
C ALA A 9 13.06 -35.12 30.67
N LEU A 10 12.96 -34.41 29.56
CA LEU A 10 14.09 -34.09 28.70
C LEU A 10 15.12 -33.18 29.40
N VAL A 11 14.62 -32.16 30.10
CA VAL A 11 15.46 -31.23 30.88
C VAL A 11 16.16 -31.99 32.02
N ALA A 12 15.45 -32.86 32.74
CA ALA A 12 16.05 -33.68 33.82
C ALA A 12 17.10 -34.65 33.30
N TYR A 13 16.89 -35.24 32.11
CA TYR A 13 17.87 -36.09 31.45
C TYR A 13 19.11 -35.31 31.00
N LEU A 14 18.91 -34.12 30.43
CA LEU A 14 19.99 -33.23 29.99
C LEU A 14 20.85 -32.74 31.17
N LEU A 15 20.26 -32.48 32.34
CA LEU A 15 20.97 -32.08 33.55
C LEU A 15 21.90 -33.15 34.11
N ASN A 16 21.65 -34.42 33.78
CA ASN A 16 22.51 -35.57 34.18
C ASN A 16 23.62 -35.91 33.17
N LEU A 17 23.65 -35.23 32.01
CA LEU A 17 24.69 -35.42 31.00
C LEU A 17 25.91 -34.55 31.33
N ASN A 18 27.12 -35.08 30.98
CA ASN A 18 28.34 -34.28 31.03
C ASN A 18 28.18 -33.00 30.16
N VAL A 19 28.73 -31.89 30.62
CA VAL A 19 28.62 -30.55 29.97
C VAL A 19 29.11 -30.63 28.51
N GLU A 20 30.09 -31.45 28.20
CA GLU A 20 30.61 -31.65 26.83
C GLU A 20 29.60 -32.26 25.87
N VAL A 21 28.64 -33.04 26.36
CA VAL A 21 27.56 -33.64 25.55
C VAL A 21 26.31 -32.76 25.53
N MET A 22 26.08 -32.06 26.61
CA MET A 22 24.90 -31.17 26.74
C MET A 22 24.97 -29.96 25.78
N PHE A 23 26.15 -29.37 25.66
CA PHE A 23 26.32 -28.16 24.83
C PHE A 23 26.00 -28.40 23.33
N PRO A 24 26.53 -29.43 22.65
CA PRO A 24 26.18 -29.71 21.26
C PRO A 24 24.71 -30.08 21.06
N ILE A 25 24.06 -30.75 22.02
CA ILE A 25 22.65 -31.09 21.93
C ILE A 25 21.77 -29.81 21.99
N LEU A 26 22.07 -28.90 22.92
CA LEU A 26 21.38 -27.61 23.02
C LEU A 26 21.62 -26.74 21.79
N LEU A 27 22.82 -26.72 21.24
CA LEU A 27 23.14 -25.99 20.02
C LEU A 27 22.36 -26.55 18.82
N LEU A 28 22.27 -27.87 18.70
CA LEU A 28 21.54 -28.54 17.64
C LEU A 28 20.04 -28.28 17.75
N ALA A 29 19.48 -28.31 18.96
CA ALA A 29 18.11 -27.95 19.23
C ALA A 29 17.80 -26.46 18.89
N ALA A 30 18.69 -25.55 19.24
CA ALA A 30 18.58 -24.13 18.88
C ALA A 30 18.63 -23.92 17.36
N ILE A 31 19.52 -24.61 16.64
CA ILE A 31 19.60 -24.55 15.17
C ILE A 31 18.31 -25.07 14.54
N ILE A 32 17.78 -26.20 15.02
CA ILE A 32 16.50 -26.76 14.52
C ILE A 32 15.34 -25.77 14.75
N LEU A 33 15.27 -25.13 15.92
CA LEU A 33 14.25 -24.14 16.22
C LEU A 33 14.37 -22.90 15.33
N LEU A 34 15.60 -22.42 15.07
CA LEU A 34 15.84 -21.29 14.16
C LEU A 34 15.45 -21.63 12.71
N ILE A 35 15.80 -22.82 12.23
CA ILE A 35 15.42 -23.28 10.88
C ILE A 35 13.90 -23.40 10.78
N ARG A 36 13.25 -24.02 11.77
CA ARG A 36 11.78 -24.16 11.79
C ARG A 36 11.07 -22.82 11.86
N SER A 37 11.55 -21.90 12.71
CA SER A 37 11.05 -20.53 12.79
C SER A 37 11.21 -19.80 11.45
N SER A 38 12.36 -19.93 10.80
CA SER A 38 12.65 -19.33 9.51
C SER A 38 11.75 -19.87 8.39
N ILE A 39 11.51 -21.20 8.38
CA ILE A 39 10.60 -21.83 7.38
C ILE A 39 9.16 -21.39 7.60
N VAL A 40 8.67 -21.38 8.84
CA VAL A 40 7.31 -20.91 9.16
C VAL A 40 7.14 -19.45 8.80
N HIS A 41 8.13 -18.62 9.11
CA HIS A 41 8.10 -17.19 8.77
C HIS A 41 8.12 -16.97 7.25
N ARG A 42 8.94 -17.74 6.51
CA ARG A 42 8.97 -17.69 5.04
C ARG A 42 7.65 -18.15 4.42
N LYS A 43 7.04 -19.23 4.89
CA LYS A 43 5.72 -19.69 4.43
C LYS A 43 4.65 -18.65 4.67
N LYS A 44 4.56 -18.11 5.89
CA LYS A 44 3.59 -17.05 6.24
C LYS A 44 3.79 -15.77 5.42
N THR A 45 5.06 -15.41 5.13
CA THR A 45 5.39 -14.26 4.27
C THR A 45 5.02 -14.53 2.82
N GLN A 46 5.20 -15.76 2.32
CA GLN A 46 4.81 -16.17 0.97
C GLN A 46 3.28 -16.22 0.82
N GLU A 47 2.55 -16.78 1.79
CA GLU A 47 1.08 -16.78 1.81
C GLU A 47 0.51 -15.37 1.82
N MET A 48 1.01 -14.48 2.71
CA MET A 48 0.61 -13.07 2.70
C MET A 48 1.00 -12.34 1.42
N ALA A 49 2.12 -12.69 0.79
CA ALA A 49 2.52 -12.09 -0.49
C ALA A 49 1.67 -12.59 -1.66
N SER A 50 1.14 -13.81 -1.59
CA SER A 50 0.22 -14.34 -2.59
C SER A 50 -1.20 -13.77 -2.43
N GLU A 51 -1.67 -13.55 -1.20
CA GLU A 51 -2.96 -12.90 -0.93
C GLU A 51 -2.97 -11.42 -1.34
N ASP A 52 -1.83 -10.72 -1.25
CA ASP A 52 -1.71 -9.30 -1.61
C ASP A 52 -1.40 -9.10 -3.12
N ARG A 53 -1.22 -10.18 -3.90
CA ARG A 53 -0.93 -10.06 -5.34
C ARG A 53 -2.18 -9.65 -6.11
N LEU A 54 -1.99 -8.72 -7.05
CA LEU A 54 -3.08 -8.29 -7.92
C LEU A 54 -3.43 -9.38 -8.94
N THR A 55 -4.73 -9.58 -9.15
CA THR A 55 -5.30 -10.60 -10.05
C THR A 55 -5.95 -9.95 -11.27
N LYS A 56 -5.93 -10.65 -12.40
CA LYS A 56 -6.57 -10.18 -13.63
C LYS A 56 -8.09 -10.24 -13.49
N THR A 57 -8.77 -9.30 -14.18
CA THR A 57 -10.22 -9.28 -14.30
C THR A 57 -10.63 -10.02 -15.58
N GLU A 58 -11.61 -10.89 -15.47
CA GLU A 58 -12.10 -11.74 -16.58
C GLU A 58 -13.58 -11.47 -16.91
N SER A 59 -14.29 -10.72 -16.08
CA SER A 59 -15.71 -10.45 -16.26
C SER A 59 -16.01 -9.53 -17.44
N SER A 60 -17.04 -9.87 -18.21
CA SER A 60 -17.54 -9.07 -19.35
C SER A 60 -18.56 -8.00 -18.97
N SER A 61 -18.98 -7.92 -17.71
CA SER A 61 -19.95 -6.93 -17.23
C SER A 61 -19.31 -5.90 -16.30
N VAL A 62 -19.81 -4.66 -16.29
CA VAL A 62 -19.33 -3.60 -15.37
C VAL A 62 -19.40 -4.05 -13.92
N GLN A 63 -20.53 -4.67 -13.51
CA GLN A 63 -20.68 -5.14 -12.12
C GLN A 63 -19.70 -6.26 -11.77
N GLY A 64 -19.42 -7.18 -12.70
CA GLY A 64 -18.41 -8.20 -12.52
C GLY A 64 -17.01 -7.61 -12.38
N VAL A 65 -16.63 -6.64 -13.23
CA VAL A 65 -15.35 -5.93 -13.12
C VAL A 65 -15.24 -5.20 -11.78
N ILE A 66 -16.32 -4.57 -11.30
CA ILE A 66 -16.37 -3.92 -9.97
C ILE A 66 -16.01 -4.93 -8.87
N ILE A 67 -16.63 -6.11 -8.86
CA ILE A 67 -16.45 -7.12 -7.83
C ILE A 67 -15.04 -7.73 -7.88
N GLU A 68 -14.58 -8.13 -9.06
CA GLU A 68 -13.28 -8.76 -9.24
C GLU A 68 -12.12 -7.80 -8.92
N SER A 69 -12.24 -6.53 -9.33
CA SER A 69 -11.18 -5.54 -9.10
C SER A 69 -11.19 -4.92 -7.70
N ALA A 70 -12.29 -5.02 -6.94
CA ALA A 70 -12.39 -4.44 -5.59
C ALA A 70 -11.30 -4.96 -4.63
N THR A 71 -10.98 -6.26 -4.71
CA THR A 71 -9.89 -6.85 -3.91
C THR A 71 -8.52 -6.28 -4.29
N ASN A 72 -8.27 -6.10 -5.59
CA ASN A 72 -7.04 -5.49 -6.08
C ASN A 72 -6.89 -4.07 -5.54
N ILE A 73 -7.94 -3.28 -5.61
CA ILE A 73 -7.94 -1.89 -5.13
C ILE A 73 -7.72 -1.84 -3.62
N ALA A 74 -8.40 -2.68 -2.85
CA ALA A 74 -8.17 -2.77 -1.41
C ALA A 74 -6.69 -3.10 -1.10
N ASN A 75 -6.06 -3.97 -1.89
CA ASN A 75 -4.65 -4.32 -1.73
C ASN A 75 -3.71 -3.15 -2.12
N VAL A 76 -4.03 -2.43 -3.21
CA VAL A 76 -3.27 -1.23 -3.60
C VAL A 76 -3.36 -0.15 -2.52
N LEU A 77 -4.56 0.13 -2.00
CA LEU A 77 -4.77 1.09 -0.90
C LEU A 77 -4.01 0.68 0.37
N LYS A 78 -4.09 -0.60 0.76
CA LYS A 78 -3.35 -1.14 1.92
C LYS A 78 -1.83 -0.96 1.78
N ARG A 79 -1.30 -1.26 0.59
CA ARG A 79 0.13 -1.14 0.28
C ARG A 79 0.53 0.31 0.12
N GLY A 80 -0.28 1.12 -0.58
CA GLY A 80 -0.07 2.54 -0.78
C GLY A 80 0.03 3.31 0.54
N LYS A 81 -0.87 3.03 1.49
CA LYS A 81 -0.81 3.57 2.85
C LYS A 81 0.56 3.29 3.50
N LYS A 82 0.98 2.03 3.51
CA LYS A 82 2.27 1.63 4.12
C LYS A 82 3.46 2.30 3.45
N ILE A 83 3.42 2.41 2.11
CA ILE A 83 4.48 3.04 1.32
C ILE A 83 4.56 4.54 1.62
N TYR A 84 3.43 5.24 1.67
CA TYR A 84 3.37 6.66 1.98
C TYR A 84 3.94 6.96 3.37
N THR A 85 3.46 6.25 4.39
CA THR A 85 3.95 6.37 5.77
C THR A 85 5.44 6.04 5.89
N ALA A 86 5.91 5.00 5.19
CA ALA A 86 7.33 4.64 5.20
C ALA A 86 8.21 5.71 4.53
N ALA A 87 7.73 6.37 3.47
CA ALA A 87 8.44 7.49 2.83
C ALA A 87 8.55 8.69 3.77
N PHE A 88 7.44 9.06 4.44
CA PHE A 88 7.42 10.13 5.44
C PHE A 88 8.35 9.82 6.63
N THR A 89 8.22 8.62 7.21
CA THR A 89 9.05 8.19 8.35
C THR A 89 10.53 8.17 7.99
N GLY A 90 10.89 7.59 6.85
CA GLY A 90 12.27 7.57 6.38
C GLY A 90 12.85 8.97 6.15
N LEU A 91 12.05 9.91 5.62
CA LEU A 91 12.45 11.30 5.46
C LEU A 91 12.63 12.01 6.81
N SER A 92 11.67 11.90 7.71
CA SER A 92 11.68 12.58 9.01
C SER A 92 12.83 12.12 9.91
N GLN A 93 13.16 10.82 9.86
CA GLN A 93 14.26 10.21 10.60
C GLN A 93 15.61 10.29 9.86
N GLN A 94 15.64 10.73 8.59
CA GLN A 94 16.82 10.70 7.72
C GLN A 94 17.35 9.26 7.51
N ASP A 95 16.45 8.29 7.45
CA ASP A 95 16.80 6.88 7.28
C ASP A 95 16.84 6.50 5.78
N LEU A 96 18.03 6.53 5.22
CA LEU A 96 18.29 6.19 3.83
C LEU A 96 17.95 4.73 3.50
N GLU A 97 18.22 3.81 4.41
CA GLU A 97 17.97 2.37 4.20
C GLU A 97 16.46 2.06 4.22
N ALA A 98 15.69 2.71 5.08
CA ALA A 98 14.24 2.63 5.06
C ALA A 98 13.68 3.12 3.73
N LEU A 99 14.17 4.25 3.20
CA LEU A 99 13.75 4.78 1.89
C LEU A 99 14.13 3.87 0.72
N LYS A 100 15.31 3.23 0.75
CA LYS A 100 15.71 2.22 -0.23
C LYS A 100 14.83 0.97 -0.18
N LYS A 101 14.50 0.50 1.02
CA LYS A 101 13.59 -0.63 1.21
C LYS A 101 12.19 -0.30 0.69
N ASN A 102 11.71 0.92 0.99
CA ASN A 102 10.41 1.41 0.51
C ASN A 102 10.37 1.47 -1.02
N LYS A 103 11.45 1.94 -1.68
CA LYS A 103 11.56 1.93 -3.15
C LYS A 103 11.32 0.54 -3.74
N LYS A 104 11.85 -0.53 -3.13
CA LYS A 104 11.62 -1.90 -3.60
C LYS A 104 10.14 -2.31 -3.51
N GLN A 105 9.43 -1.87 -2.47
CA GLN A 105 7.99 -2.13 -2.33
C GLN A 105 7.18 -1.39 -3.39
N ILE A 106 7.56 -0.15 -3.69
CA ILE A 106 6.91 0.65 -4.74
C ILE A 106 7.10 0.01 -6.11
N VAL A 107 8.34 -0.35 -6.47
CA VAL A 107 8.63 -1.03 -7.74
C VAL A 107 7.77 -2.28 -7.89
N LYS A 108 7.70 -3.12 -6.85
CA LYS A 108 6.86 -4.32 -6.90
C LYS A 108 5.38 -3.99 -7.12
N LEU A 109 4.84 -2.94 -6.47
CA LEU A 109 3.46 -2.52 -6.66
C LEU A 109 3.22 -1.96 -8.06
N SER A 110 4.15 -1.13 -8.56
CA SER A 110 4.08 -0.54 -9.90
C SER A 110 4.13 -1.62 -10.99
N ASP A 111 5.06 -2.57 -10.89
CA ASP A 111 5.19 -3.68 -11.83
C ASP A 111 3.89 -4.51 -11.90
N GLU A 112 3.24 -4.77 -10.75
CA GLU A 112 1.96 -5.50 -10.73
C GLU A 112 0.82 -4.69 -11.37
N VAL A 113 0.77 -3.37 -11.19
CA VAL A 113 -0.21 -2.49 -11.86
C VAL A 113 0.07 -2.41 -13.38
N ASP A 114 1.33 -2.32 -13.77
CA ASP A 114 1.75 -2.33 -15.17
C ASP A 114 1.40 -3.67 -15.84
N ASP A 115 1.58 -4.81 -15.16
CA ASP A 115 1.16 -6.13 -15.63
C ASP A 115 -0.36 -6.21 -15.88
N LEU A 116 -1.19 -5.59 -15.02
CA LEU A 116 -2.62 -5.51 -15.24
C LEU A 116 -2.96 -4.67 -16.48
N ARG A 117 -2.28 -3.54 -16.66
CA ARG A 117 -2.47 -2.66 -17.82
C ARG A 117 -2.06 -3.35 -19.12
N ASP A 118 -0.94 -4.04 -19.15
CA ASP A 118 -0.45 -4.72 -20.35
C ASP A 118 -1.38 -5.88 -20.76
N ASN A 119 -2.19 -6.39 -19.83
CA ASN A 119 -3.22 -7.40 -20.12
C ASN A 119 -4.55 -6.81 -20.64
N VAL A 120 -4.74 -5.48 -20.62
CA VAL A 120 -5.98 -4.82 -21.09
C VAL A 120 -6.29 -5.18 -22.54
N PHE A 121 -5.28 -5.29 -23.40
CA PHE A 121 -5.50 -5.70 -24.80
C PHE A 121 -6.18 -7.07 -24.90
N TYR A 122 -5.71 -8.05 -24.12
CA TYR A 122 -6.31 -9.39 -24.12
C TYR A 122 -7.70 -9.40 -23.49
N PHE A 123 -7.90 -8.57 -22.45
CA PHE A 123 -9.21 -8.37 -21.85
C PHE A 123 -10.22 -7.85 -22.88
N ILE A 124 -9.90 -6.74 -23.57
CA ILE A 124 -10.79 -6.12 -24.56
C ILE A 124 -11.07 -7.07 -25.73
N LYS A 125 -10.04 -7.78 -26.22
CA LYS A 125 -10.17 -8.71 -27.36
C LYS A 125 -11.17 -9.84 -27.10
N ASN A 126 -11.34 -10.24 -25.84
CA ASN A 126 -12.22 -11.35 -25.45
C ASN A 126 -13.63 -10.89 -25.05
N LEU A 127 -13.92 -9.56 -25.14
CA LEU A 127 -15.22 -9.01 -24.82
C LEU A 127 -16.11 -8.88 -26.05
N ASP A 128 -17.42 -9.06 -25.85
CA ASP A 128 -18.44 -8.80 -26.86
C ASP A 128 -18.66 -7.29 -27.05
N GLU A 129 -19.25 -6.88 -28.16
CA GLU A 129 -19.61 -5.48 -28.44
C GLU A 129 -20.50 -4.86 -27.35
N SER A 130 -21.34 -5.66 -26.69
CA SER A 130 -22.18 -5.23 -25.56
C SER A 130 -21.39 -4.88 -24.28
N SER A 131 -20.12 -5.24 -24.22
CA SER A 131 -19.25 -5.12 -23.04
C SER A 131 -18.31 -3.92 -23.08
N VAL A 132 -18.51 -2.97 -24.01
CA VAL A 132 -17.67 -1.76 -24.15
C VAL A 132 -17.62 -0.94 -22.85
N GLY A 133 -18.76 -0.89 -22.12
CA GLY A 133 -18.84 -0.20 -20.82
C GLY A 133 -17.88 -0.80 -19.78
N ALA A 134 -17.78 -2.13 -19.72
CA ALA A 134 -16.85 -2.82 -18.82
C ALA A 134 -15.39 -2.52 -19.16
N SER A 135 -15.05 -2.46 -20.44
CA SER A 135 -13.70 -2.09 -20.89
C SER A 135 -13.32 -0.68 -20.49
N ASN A 136 -14.22 0.29 -20.74
CA ASN A 136 -13.96 1.69 -20.40
C ASN A 136 -13.79 1.87 -18.89
N PHE A 137 -14.65 1.25 -18.09
CA PHE A 137 -14.55 1.28 -16.64
C PHE A 137 -13.21 0.70 -16.16
N TYR A 138 -12.81 -0.47 -16.67
CA TYR A 138 -11.57 -1.12 -16.27
C TYR A 138 -10.33 -0.29 -16.66
N ILE A 139 -10.32 0.32 -17.84
CA ILE A 139 -9.22 1.23 -18.28
C ILE A 139 -9.09 2.42 -17.33
N GLN A 140 -10.21 3.04 -16.93
CA GLN A 140 -10.19 4.16 -15.99
C GLN A 140 -9.64 3.76 -14.62
N ILE A 141 -10.06 2.60 -14.09
CA ILE A 141 -9.54 2.05 -12.84
C ILE A 141 -8.02 1.87 -12.91
N LEU A 142 -7.51 1.25 -13.98
CA LEU A 142 -6.07 1.07 -14.17
C LEU A 142 -5.32 2.40 -14.26
N GLY A 143 -5.92 3.42 -14.88
CA GLY A 143 -5.38 4.78 -14.90
C GLY A 143 -5.19 5.35 -13.51
N TYR A 144 -6.20 5.29 -12.65
CA TYR A 144 -6.08 5.75 -11.26
C TYR A 144 -5.05 4.96 -10.45
N LEU A 145 -4.98 3.63 -10.62
CA LEU A 145 -3.96 2.82 -9.95
C LEU A 145 -2.55 3.20 -10.40
N GLN A 146 -2.37 3.50 -11.69
CA GLN A 146 -1.10 3.98 -12.21
C GLN A 146 -0.73 5.35 -11.63
N ASP A 147 -1.65 6.30 -11.60
CA ASP A 147 -1.43 7.62 -11.01
C ASP A 147 -1.05 7.53 -9.54
N MET A 148 -1.72 6.65 -8.77
CA MET A 148 -1.37 6.40 -7.38
C MET A 148 0.07 5.86 -7.22
N THR A 149 0.48 4.89 -8.05
CA THR A 149 1.83 4.33 -7.99
C THR A 149 2.89 5.32 -8.43
N GLN A 150 2.60 6.18 -9.39
CA GLN A 150 3.49 7.27 -9.83
C GLN A 150 3.70 8.29 -8.70
N SER A 151 2.63 8.74 -8.05
CA SER A 151 2.72 9.68 -6.94
C SER A 151 3.52 9.11 -5.77
N LEU A 152 3.28 7.85 -5.38
CA LEU A 152 4.06 7.16 -4.36
C LEU A 152 5.55 7.03 -4.75
N THR A 153 5.82 6.74 -6.02
CA THR A 153 7.19 6.67 -6.57
C THR A 153 7.90 8.01 -6.43
N TYR A 154 7.22 9.09 -6.81
CA TYR A 154 7.81 10.43 -6.78
C TYR A 154 8.07 10.90 -5.35
N ILE A 155 7.11 10.74 -4.43
CA ILE A 155 7.25 11.06 -3.01
C ILE A 155 8.49 10.38 -2.41
N ASN A 156 8.63 9.08 -2.63
CA ASN A 156 9.80 8.35 -2.12
C ASN A 156 11.10 8.78 -2.81
N LYS A 157 11.06 9.05 -4.12
CA LYS A 157 12.22 9.49 -4.91
C LYS A 157 12.78 10.81 -4.41
N VAL A 158 11.93 11.82 -4.18
CA VAL A 158 12.38 13.13 -3.70
C VAL A 158 12.87 13.06 -2.26
N SER A 159 12.20 12.26 -1.41
CA SER A 159 12.62 11.98 -0.04
C SER A 159 13.97 11.29 0.00
N HIS A 160 14.14 10.23 -0.77
CA HIS A 160 15.42 9.51 -0.89
C HIS A 160 16.55 10.42 -1.40
N LYS A 161 16.30 11.21 -2.46
CA LYS A 161 17.29 12.13 -3.02
C LYS A 161 17.74 13.16 -1.99
N HIS A 162 16.80 13.69 -1.19
CA HIS A 162 17.10 14.66 -0.15
C HIS A 162 18.02 14.09 0.94
N VAL A 163 17.69 12.90 1.45
CA VAL A 163 18.46 12.21 2.49
C VAL A 163 19.82 11.74 1.95
N ASN A 164 19.85 11.13 0.77
CA ASN A 164 21.08 10.63 0.15
C ASN A 164 22.11 11.73 -0.17
N ASN A 165 21.63 12.95 -0.45
CA ASN A 165 22.49 14.10 -0.71
C ASN A 165 22.88 14.87 0.57
N ASN A 166 22.57 14.32 1.74
CA ASN A 166 22.88 14.93 3.05
C ASN A 166 22.35 16.36 3.18
N HIS A 167 21.18 16.67 2.59
CA HIS A 167 20.57 17.98 2.76
C HIS A 167 20.10 18.17 4.21
N LYS A 168 20.05 19.43 4.65
CA LYS A 168 19.57 19.77 5.99
C LYS A 168 18.16 19.22 6.21
N LYS A 169 17.90 18.63 7.37
CA LYS A 169 16.57 18.16 7.78
C LYS A 169 15.52 19.27 7.60
N LEU A 170 14.31 18.87 7.28
CA LEU A 170 13.16 19.76 7.34
C LEU A 170 13.04 20.35 8.76
N LYS A 171 12.55 21.58 8.87
CA LYS A 171 12.30 22.22 10.17
C LYS A 171 11.20 21.47 10.93
N PHE A 172 11.22 21.57 12.24
CA PHE A 172 10.26 20.92 13.13
C PHE A 172 8.80 21.16 12.71
N ASN A 173 8.45 22.41 12.38
CA ASN A 173 7.09 22.74 11.95
C ASN A 173 6.71 22.05 10.63
N GLN A 174 7.64 21.96 9.65
CA GLN A 174 7.40 21.25 8.39
C GLN A 174 7.18 19.75 8.63
N ILE A 175 7.96 19.12 9.51
CA ILE A 175 7.78 17.71 9.89
C ILE A 175 6.43 17.51 10.59
N LYS A 176 6.05 18.41 11.51
CA LYS A 176 4.76 18.33 12.20
C LYS A 176 3.57 18.43 11.23
N GLU A 177 3.62 19.34 10.27
CA GLU A 177 2.60 19.51 9.23
C GLU A 177 2.51 18.27 8.35
N LEU A 178 3.64 17.72 7.90
CA LEU A 178 3.65 16.48 7.13
C LEU A 178 3.17 15.27 7.95
N SER A 179 3.41 15.23 9.27
CA SER A 179 2.88 14.21 10.15
C SER A 179 1.35 14.26 10.21
N GLN A 180 0.76 15.44 10.35
CA GLN A 180 -0.69 15.62 10.34
C GLN A 180 -1.31 15.15 9.02
N ILE A 181 -0.67 15.48 7.89
CA ILE A 181 -1.10 15.01 6.57
C ILE A 181 -1.00 13.48 6.49
N ASN A 182 0.12 12.88 6.94
CA ASN A 182 0.28 11.43 6.97
C ASN A 182 -0.83 10.73 7.75
N ASP A 183 -1.14 11.23 8.95
CA ASP A 183 -2.18 10.65 9.80
C ASP A 183 -3.56 10.71 9.11
N SER A 184 -3.86 11.83 8.46
CA SER A 184 -5.11 12.00 7.69
C SER A 184 -5.17 11.08 6.47
N ILE A 185 -4.07 10.92 5.73
CA ILE A 185 -3.96 9.98 4.59
C ILE A 185 -4.12 8.53 5.07
N GLU A 186 -3.55 8.17 6.22
CA GLU A 186 -3.72 6.83 6.78
C GLU A 186 -5.18 6.49 7.09
N VAL A 187 -5.95 7.45 7.62
CA VAL A 187 -7.38 7.30 7.89
C VAL A 187 -8.14 7.14 6.57
N LEU A 188 -7.96 8.07 5.62
CA LEU A 188 -8.65 8.04 4.33
C LEU A 188 -8.38 6.72 3.57
N PHE A 189 -7.13 6.27 3.50
CA PHE A 189 -6.79 5.01 2.82
C PHE A 189 -7.36 3.79 3.56
N SER A 190 -7.48 3.84 4.88
CA SER A 190 -8.08 2.77 5.67
C SER A 190 -9.58 2.68 5.42
N ASP A 191 -10.28 3.80 5.40
CA ASP A 191 -11.72 3.86 5.16
C ASP A 191 -12.05 3.46 3.72
N ALA A 192 -11.28 3.95 2.73
CA ALA A 192 -11.40 3.53 1.35
C ALA A 192 -11.15 2.02 1.19
N MET A 193 -10.08 1.48 1.78
CA MET A 193 -9.80 0.04 1.76
C MET A 193 -10.95 -0.78 2.35
N LEU A 194 -11.56 -0.32 3.44
CA LEU A 194 -12.70 -1.02 4.07
C LEU A 194 -13.93 -0.99 3.17
N ALA A 195 -14.21 0.14 2.50
CA ALA A 195 -15.31 0.26 1.54
C ALA A 195 -15.17 -0.76 0.40
N PHE A 196 -13.97 -0.89 -0.18
CA PHE A 196 -13.70 -1.87 -1.24
C PHE A 196 -13.77 -3.32 -0.74
N LYS A 197 -13.23 -3.63 0.44
CA LYS A 197 -13.31 -4.97 1.02
C LYS A 197 -14.74 -5.42 1.33
N ALA A 198 -15.54 -4.49 1.82
CA ALA A 198 -16.95 -4.74 2.13
C ALA A 198 -17.85 -4.67 0.89
N GLN A 199 -17.33 -4.19 -0.24
CA GLN A 199 -18.11 -3.85 -1.43
C GLN A 199 -19.34 -3.00 -1.09
N SER A 200 -19.17 -2.11 -0.10
CA SER A 200 -20.21 -1.21 0.40
C SER A 200 -19.70 0.22 0.25
N PHE A 201 -20.35 0.96 -0.64
CA PHE A 201 -19.93 2.31 -1.00
C PHE A 201 -20.79 3.41 -0.35
N GLU A 202 -21.60 3.06 0.63
CA GLU A 202 -22.48 4.00 1.36
C GLU A 202 -21.72 5.12 2.09
N LYS A 203 -20.44 4.88 2.43
CA LYS A 203 -19.60 5.85 3.15
C LYS A 203 -18.71 6.69 2.22
N ILE A 204 -18.88 6.60 0.93
CA ILE A 204 -18.03 7.34 -0.02
C ILE A 204 -18.13 8.85 0.20
N ASP A 205 -19.32 9.38 0.46
CA ASP A 205 -19.49 10.80 0.73
C ASP A 205 -18.64 11.28 1.91
N ALA A 206 -18.56 10.49 2.98
CA ALA A 206 -17.73 10.80 4.13
C ALA A 206 -16.22 10.77 3.78
N ILE A 207 -15.80 9.86 2.90
CA ILE A 207 -14.40 9.78 2.45
C ILE A 207 -14.06 10.98 1.55
N ILE A 208 -15.02 11.42 0.72
CA ILE A 208 -14.87 12.64 -0.11
C ILE A 208 -14.76 13.88 0.78
N GLU A 209 -15.53 13.95 1.88
CA GLU A 209 -15.40 15.02 2.86
C GLU A 209 -14.03 15.03 3.51
N GLN A 210 -13.51 13.89 3.97
CA GLN A 210 -12.14 13.77 4.48
C GLN A 210 -11.11 14.25 3.45
N LYS A 211 -11.29 13.91 2.18
CA LYS A 211 -10.42 14.40 1.09
C LYS A 211 -10.43 15.92 1.02
N ASN A 212 -11.58 16.55 1.11
CA ASN A 212 -11.70 18.00 1.04
C ASN A 212 -11.01 18.69 2.23
N GLU A 213 -11.10 18.10 3.42
CA GLU A 213 -10.38 18.57 4.59
C GLU A 213 -8.85 18.47 4.39
N ILE A 214 -8.34 17.33 3.89
CA ILE A 214 -6.93 17.16 3.59
C ILE A 214 -6.48 18.16 2.51
N ALA A 215 -7.26 18.36 1.47
CA ALA A 215 -6.96 19.33 0.42
C ALA A 215 -6.86 20.77 0.96
N ALA A 216 -7.72 21.14 1.91
CA ALA A 216 -7.65 22.42 2.59
C ALA A 216 -6.38 22.56 3.43
N ILE A 217 -5.98 21.51 4.17
CA ILE A 217 -4.71 21.46 4.92
C ILE A 217 -3.51 21.61 3.98
N LEU A 218 -3.50 20.88 2.86
CA LEU A 218 -2.43 20.98 1.86
C LEU A 218 -2.31 22.40 1.32
N LYS A 219 -3.42 23.01 0.96
CA LYS A 219 -3.46 24.40 0.47
C LYS A 219 -2.93 25.38 1.52
N TYR A 220 -3.39 25.26 2.75
CA TYR A 220 -2.91 26.10 3.85
C TYR A 220 -1.39 25.96 4.05
N ASN A 221 -0.89 24.75 4.03
CA ASN A 221 0.55 24.50 4.21
C ASN A 221 1.40 25.03 3.05
N ILE A 222 0.85 25.03 1.81
CA ILE A 222 1.49 25.68 0.66
C ILE A 222 1.61 27.18 0.91
N ASP A 223 0.52 27.84 1.34
CA ASP A 223 0.51 29.28 1.61
C ASP A 223 1.48 29.67 2.75
N VAL A 224 1.53 28.85 3.80
CA VAL A 224 2.48 29.02 4.90
C VAL A 224 3.93 28.85 4.42
N GLN A 225 4.20 27.86 3.57
CA GLN A 225 5.54 27.65 3.04
C GLN A 225 5.98 28.79 2.10
N VAL A 226 5.09 29.36 1.34
CA VAL A 226 5.38 30.57 0.53
C VAL A 226 5.86 31.71 1.42
N LYS A 227 5.18 31.98 2.55
CA LYS A 227 5.60 32.99 3.53
C LYS A 227 6.98 32.69 4.11
N ARG A 228 7.20 31.45 4.59
CA ARG A 228 8.51 31.01 5.12
C ARG A 228 9.64 31.19 4.10
N THR A 229 9.35 30.99 2.83
CA THR A 229 10.35 31.16 1.78
C THR A 229 10.68 32.63 1.55
N ARG A 230 9.69 33.50 1.56
CA ARG A 230 9.89 34.96 1.43
C ARG A 230 10.66 35.55 2.63
N ASP A 231 10.40 35.02 3.81
CA ASP A 231 11.04 35.47 5.06
C ASP A 231 12.39 34.77 5.30
N GLU A 232 12.94 34.07 4.28
CA GLU A 232 14.21 33.34 4.31
C GLU A 232 14.33 32.29 5.44
N GLU A 233 13.18 31.85 5.96
CA GLU A 233 13.13 30.86 7.02
C GLU A 233 13.35 29.42 6.54
N SER A 234 13.31 29.16 5.25
CA SER A 234 13.48 27.82 4.66
C SER A 234 14.58 27.85 3.60
N SER A 235 15.46 26.83 3.61
CA SER A 235 16.47 26.71 2.56
C SER A 235 15.84 26.36 1.21
N PRO A 236 16.45 26.73 0.07
CA PRO A 236 15.91 26.39 -1.26
C PRO A 236 15.63 24.89 -1.43
N LYS A 237 16.50 24.02 -0.89
CA LYS A 237 16.34 22.56 -0.99
C LYS A 237 15.17 22.06 -0.17
N ASN A 238 14.99 22.57 1.06
CA ASN A 238 13.85 22.21 1.90
C ASN A 238 12.54 22.75 1.31
N THR A 239 12.54 23.97 0.78
CA THR A 239 11.39 24.56 0.10
C THR A 239 10.95 23.71 -1.09
N THR A 240 11.88 23.36 -1.99
CA THR A 240 11.56 22.52 -3.15
C THR A 240 11.04 21.15 -2.73
N LEU A 241 11.68 20.49 -1.77
CA LEU A 241 11.23 19.19 -1.25
C LEU A 241 9.82 19.31 -0.68
N TYR A 242 9.58 20.30 0.19
CA TYR A 242 8.31 20.44 0.88
C TYR A 242 7.16 20.69 -0.10
N PHE A 243 7.32 21.58 -1.09
CA PHE A 243 6.32 21.77 -2.15
C PHE A 243 6.11 20.52 -2.97
N SER A 244 7.19 19.80 -3.34
CA SER A 244 7.06 18.54 -4.08
C SER A 244 6.21 17.51 -3.31
N LEU A 245 6.42 17.39 -2.00
CA LEU A 245 5.64 16.47 -1.17
C LEU A 245 4.17 16.86 -1.07
N LEU A 246 3.86 18.16 -0.87
CA LEU A 246 2.48 18.62 -0.77
C LEU A 246 1.71 18.46 -2.09
N LEU A 247 2.34 18.82 -3.22
CA LEU A 247 1.70 18.71 -4.54
C LEU A 247 1.46 17.25 -4.92
N GLU A 248 2.45 16.40 -4.74
CA GLU A 248 2.33 14.98 -5.06
C GLU A 248 1.35 14.24 -4.14
N THR A 249 1.26 14.67 -2.87
CA THR A 249 0.22 14.16 -1.96
C THR A 249 -1.18 14.57 -2.44
N LYS A 250 -1.33 15.78 -2.99
CA LYS A 250 -2.59 16.21 -3.60
C LYS A 250 -2.96 15.35 -4.81
N ASP A 251 -1.99 15.02 -5.65
CA ASP A 251 -2.23 14.19 -6.84
C ASP A 251 -2.59 12.76 -6.44
N LEU A 252 -1.89 12.17 -5.46
CA LEU A 252 -2.24 10.88 -4.86
C LEU A 252 -3.66 10.87 -4.29
N LEU A 253 -4.04 11.94 -3.59
CA LEU A 253 -5.38 12.11 -3.02
C LEU A 253 -6.45 12.17 -4.12
N ASN A 254 -6.20 12.93 -5.18
CA ASN A 254 -7.12 13.05 -6.31
C ASN A 254 -7.29 11.72 -7.06
N ALA A 255 -6.20 10.98 -7.30
CA ALA A 255 -6.27 9.66 -7.92
C ALA A 255 -7.08 8.68 -7.07
N THR A 256 -6.85 8.67 -5.74
CA THR A 256 -7.57 7.78 -4.82
C THR A 256 -9.07 8.09 -4.79
N THR A 257 -9.44 9.37 -4.75
CA THR A 257 -10.86 9.74 -4.69
C THR A 257 -11.55 9.63 -6.03
N GLY A 258 -10.86 9.93 -7.15
CA GLY A 258 -11.39 9.68 -8.49
C GLY A 258 -11.72 8.20 -8.70
N LEU A 259 -10.85 7.31 -8.23
CA LEU A 259 -11.11 5.88 -8.21
C LEU A 259 -12.40 5.52 -7.43
N LEU A 260 -12.59 6.10 -6.24
CA LEU A 260 -13.79 5.89 -5.44
C LEU A 260 -15.06 6.41 -6.12
N GLU A 261 -15.00 7.58 -6.72
CA GLU A 261 -16.11 8.21 -7.43
C GLU A 261 -16.55 7.37 -8.65
N GLU A 262 -15.58 6.80 -9.40
CA GLU A 262 -15.88 5.88 -10.50
C GLU A 262 -16.64 4.64 -10.02
N TYR A 263 -16.19 4.04 -8.91
CA TYR A 263 -16.89 2.88 -8.35
C TYR A 263 -18.28 3.22 -7.84
N TYR A 264 -18.42 4.33 -7.16
CA TYR A 264 -19.72 4.79 -6.65
C TYR A 264 -20.73 5.03 -7.78
N THR A 265 -20.26 5.64 -8.86
CA THR A 265 -21.11 5.93 -10.01
C THR A 265 -21.51 4.68 -10.78
N ALA A 266 -20.59 3.70 -10.89
CA ALA A 266 -20.82 2.49 -11.68
C ALA A 266 -21.49 1.35 -10.89
N TYR A 267 -21.43 1.37 -9.55
CA TYR A 267 -21.98 0.31 -8.70
C TYR A 267 -23.49 0.36 -8.64
N ASP A 268 -24.13 -0.77 -8.99
CA ASP A 268 -25.56 -0.97 -8.83
C ASP A 268 -25.81 -2.23 -7.97
N SER A 269 -26.29 -2.02 -6.75
CA SER A 269 -26.56 -3.08 -5.80
C SER A 269 -27.71 -4.00 -6.21
N SER A 270 -28.55 -3.59 -7.17
CA SER A 270 -29.68 -4.38 -7.70
C SER A 270 -29.24 -5.40 -8.74
N VAL A 271 -28.09 -5.21 -9.37
CA VAL A 271 -27.55 -6.09 -10.42
C VAL A 271 -26.65 -7.14 -9.79
N LYS A 272 -27.08 -8.42 -9.84
CA LYS A 272 -26.20 -9.54 -9.49
C LYS A 272 -25.18 -9.74 -10.61
N PRO A 273 -23.88 -9.96 -10.27
CA PRO A 273 -22.88 -10.30 -11.27
C PRO A 273 -23.30 -11.57 -12.01
N ALA A 274 -23.14 -11.57 -13.33
CA ALA A 274 -23.28 -12.79 -14.10
C ALA A 274 -22.17 -13.75 -13.65
N THR A 275 -22.51 -14.76 -12.88
CA THR A 275 -21.62 -15.91 -12.65
C THR A 275 -21.47 -16.62 -13.98
N VAL A 276 -20.23 -16.76 -14.45
CA VAL A 276 -19.92 -17.70 -15.53
C VAL A 276 -20.37 -19.06 -15.01
N SER A 277 -21.50 -19.57 -15.54
CA SER A 277 -21.90 -20.94 -15.29
C SER A 277 -20.79 -21.80 -15.89
N GLU A 278 -20.10 -22.57 -15.05
CA GLU A 278 -19.38 -23.73 -15.51
C GLU A 278 -20.42 -24.62 -16.23
N GLU A 279 -20.48 -24.52 -17.56
CA GLU A 279 -21.12 -25.52 -18.35
C GLU A 279 -20.27 -26.78 -18.18
N SER A 280 -20.79 -27.67 -17.33
CA SER A 280 -20.30 -29.04 -17.20
C SER A 280 -20.47 -29.73 -18.56
N GLU A 281 -19.38 -30.12 -19.19
CA GLU A 281 -19.34 -31.30 -20.04
C GLU A 281 -19.48 -32.56 -19.20
#